data_a72403bdb3b5487cd0f6060cfb512c38
#
_entry.id   a72403bdb3b5487cd0f6060cfb512c38
#
_cell.length_a   1.000
_cell.length_b   1.000
_cell.length_c   1.000
_cell.angle_alpha   90.00
_cell.angle_beta   90.00
_cell.angle_gamma   90.00
#
_symmetry.space_group_name_H-M   'P 1'
#
loop_
_entity.id
_entity.type
_entity.pdbx_description
1 polymer ?
#
loop_
_entity_poly.entity_id
_entity_poly.type
_entity_poly.pdbx_seq_one_letter_code
_entity_poly.pdbx_strand_id
1 'polypeptide(L)'
;MAKKIPIDRLSAEVNKVLTEYGDEIQENVNDATRKVTKAGAKAVKGNAQSLFRIGKGEKNYAKGWTSKFETGRLSAQGIIYNKDLPGLPHLLEKGHANRYGGRTNGKPHIAPVEDKIIEDFTKEVEKAI
;
A
#
# COMPACT_ATOMS: atom_id res chain seq x y z
N MET A 1 -20.59 7.96 -37.71
CA MET A 1 -21.95 8.52 -37.74
C MET A 1 -22.51 8.64 -36.32
N ALA A 2 -22.96 9.79 -35.91
CA ALA A 2 -23.47 9.98 -34.55
C ALA A 2 -24.76 9.18 -34.34
N LYS A 3 -24.86 8.44 -33.27
CA LYS A 3 -26.03 7.71 -32.84
C LYS A 3 -27.10 8.70 -32.37
N LYS A 4 -28.28 8.63 -32.92
CA LYS A 4 -29.41 9.45 -32.45
C LYS A 4 -30.05 8.79 -31.25
N ILE A 5 -30.11 9.51 -30.13
CA ILE A 5 -30.69 9.04 -28.89
C ILE A 5 -31.88 9.97 -28.55
N PRO A 6 -33.09 9.41 -28.29
CA PRO A 6 -34.20 10.21 -27.80
C PRO A 6 -33.83 10.96 -26.51
N ILE A 7 -34.34 12.16 -26.31
CA ILE A 7 -34.06 13.01 -25.17
C ILE A 7 -34.36 12.30 -23.83
N ASP A 8 -35.42 11.52 -23.77
CA ASP A 8 -35.83 10.74 -22.61
C ASP A 8 -34.86 9.62 -22.26
N ARG A 9 -33.98 9.18 -23.18
CA ARG A 9 -32.95 8.16 -22.95
C ARG A 9 -31.54 8.71 -22.81
N LEU A 10 -31.36 9.99 -23.11
CA LEU A 10 -30.01 10.58 -23.10
C LEU A 10 -29.32 10.46 -21.74
N SER A 11 -30.03 10.74 -20.65
CA SER A 11 -29.50 10.63 -19.30
C SER A 11 -29.06 9.19 -18.94
N ALA A 12 -29.87 8.20 -19.36
CA ALA A 12 -29.56 6.80 -19.13
C ALA A 12 -28.30 6.36 -19.88
N GLU A 13 -28.17 6.78 -21.17
CA GLU A 13 -26.97 6.46 -21.95
C GLU A 13 -25.70 7.14 -21.40
N VAL A 14 -25.82 8.41 -21.00
CA VAL A 14 -24.69 9.13 -20.36
C VAL A 14 -24.28 8.45 -19.07
N ASN A 15 -25.23 8.09 -18.20
CA ASN A 15 -24.95 7.40 -16.95
C ASN A 15 -24.30 6.04 -17.19
N LYS A 16 -24.72 5.30 -18.20
CA LYS A 16 -24.12 4.03 -18.56
C LYS A 16 -22.65 4.19 -18.95
N VAL A 17 -22.33 5.16 -19.80
CA VAL A 17 -20.96 5.43 -20.23
C VAL A 17 -20.10 5.86 -19.05
N LEU A 18 -20.59 6.75 -18.19
CA LEU A 18 -19.87 7.20 -17.00
C LEU A 18 -19.63 6.06 -16.01
N THR A 19 -20.61 5.16 -15.84
CA THR A 19 -20.45 3.99 -14.96
C THR A 19 -19.38 3.05 -15.48
N GLU A 20 -19.42 2.73 -16.78
CA GLU A 20 -18.42 1.87 -17.42
C GLU A 20 -17.02 2.46 -17.31
N TYR A 21 -16.87 3.77 -17.53
CA TYR A 21 -15.59 4.46 -17.40
C TYR A 21 -15.09 4.47 -15.95
N GLY A 22 -15.99 4.73 -15.00
CA GLY A 22 -15.67 4.70 -13.57
C GLY A 22 -15.24 3.32 -13.08
N ASP A 23 -15.89 2.26 -13.54
CA ASP A 23 -15.54 0.88 -13.21
C ASP A 23 -14.16 0.52 -13.75
N GLU A 24 -13.83 0.92 -14.96
CA GLU A 24 -12.51 0.71 -15.55
C GLU A 24 -11.41 1.43 -14.77
N ILE A 25 -11.64 2.70 -14.42
CA ILE A 25 -10.69 3.47 -13.59
C ILE A 25 -10.51 2.81 -12.23
N GLN A 26 -11.59 2.38 -11.59
CA GLN A 26 -11.53 1.72 -10.29
C GLN A 26 -10.70 0.44 -10.35
N GLU A 27 -10.88 -0.37 -11.38
CA GLU A 27 -10.09 -1.58 -11.57
C GLU A 27 -8.60 -1.26 -11.77
N ASN A 28 -8.30 -0.25 -12.57
CA ASN A 28 -6.92 0.18 -12.80
C ASN A 28 -6.27 0.72 -11.53
N VAL A 29 -7.00 1.47 -10.72
CA VAL A 29 -6.52 1.97 -9.41
C VAL A 29 -6.32 0.80 -8.44
N ASN A 30 -7.21 -0.19 -8.44
CA ASN A 30 -7.05 -1.39 -7.63
C ASN A 30 -5.77 -2.15 -7.99
N ASP A 31 -5.50 -2.32 -9.28
CA ASP A 31 -4.28 -2.98 -9.75
C ASP A 31 -3.03 -2.20 -9.37
N ALA A 32 -3.05 -0.87 -9.52
CA ALA A 32 -1.95 0.00 -9.11
C ALA A 32 -1.69 -0.10 -7.61
N THR A 33 -2.75 -0.07 -6.80
CA THR A 33 -2.65 -0.18 -5.34
C THR A 33 -2.04 -1.53 -4.93
N ARG A 34 -2.51 -2.61 -5.53
CA ARG A 34 -2.01 -3.95 -5.26
C ARG A 34 -0.52 -4.08 -5.61
N LYS A 35 -0.14 -3.59 -6.76
CA LYS A 35 1.24 -3.63 -7.25
C LYS A 35 2.19 -2.88 -6.32
N VAL A 36 1.85 -1.64 -5.98
CA VAL A 36 2.67 -0.77 -5.12
C VAL A 36 2.75 -1.34 -3.70
N THR A 37 1.64 -1.87 -3.17
CA THR A 37 1.60 -2.47 -1.83
C THR A 37 2.53 -3.68 -1.73
N LYS A 38 2.49 -4.57 -2.70
CA LYS A 38 3.37 -5.74 -2.73
C LYS A 38 4.84 -5.35 -2.85
N ALA A 39 5.14 -4.39 -3.73
CA ALA A 39 6.50 -3.88 -3.89
C ALA A 39 7.01 -3.21 -2.61
N GLY A 40 6.16 -2.45 -1.94
CA GLY A 40 6.48 -1.80 -0.67
C GLY A 40 6.76 -2.79 0.45
N ALA A 41 5.94 -3.82 0.59
CA ALA A 41 6.16 -4.88 1.58
C ALA A 41 7.50 -5.58 1.36
N LYS A 42 7.82 -5.88 0.11
CA LYS A 42 9.10 -6.49 -0.26
C LYS A 42 10.28 -5.57 0.06
N ALA A 43 10.15 -4.28 -0.19
CA ALA A 43 11.20 -3.30 0.09
C ALA A 43 11.45 -3.13 1.59
N VAL A 44 10.39 -3.05 2.41
CA VAL A 44 10.53 -2.98 3.88
C VAL A 44 11.18 -4.25 4.40
N LYS A 45 10.76 -5.40 3.90
CA LYS A 45 11.34 -6.69 4.27
C LYS A 45 12.84 -6.74 3.99
N GLY A 46 13.27 -6.28 2.80
CA GLY A 46 14.67 -6.20 2.43
C GLY A 46 15.47 -5.28 3.34
N ASN A 47 14.94 -4.10 3.64
CA ASN A 47 15.58 -3.16 4.57
C ASN A 47 15.70 -3.75 5.97
N ALA A 48 14.64 -4.39 6.46
CA ALA A 48 14.66 -5.03 7.78
C ALA A 48 15.67 -6.18 7.85
N GLN A 49 15.80 -6.96 6.79
CA GLN A 49 16.80 -8.03 6.72
C GLN A 49 18.23 -7.50 6.80
N SER A 50 18.48 -6.33 6.21
CA SER A 50 19.80 -5.69 6.25
C SER A 50 20.14 -5.10 7.62
N LEU A 51 19.15 -4.59 8.34
CA LEU A 51 19.36 -3.83 9.58
C LEU A 51 19.13 -4.63 10.86
N PHE A 52 18.27 -5.64 10.81
CA PHE A 52 17.83 -6.35 12.01
C PHE A 52 17.90 -7.87 11.87
N ARG A 53 18.37 -8.52 12.93
CA ARG A 53 18.32 -9.97 13.07
C ARG A 53 17.59 -10.30 14.35
N ILE A 54 16.27 -10.13 14.34
CA ILE A 54 15.41 -10.31 15.53
C ILE A 54 14.46 -11.48 15.30
N GLY A 55 14.35 -12.34 16.28
CA GLY A 55 13.48 -13.49 16.28
C GLY A 55 14.20 -14.80 16.02
N LYS A 56 13.51 -15.90 16.33
CA LYS A 56 14.02 -17.27 16.15
C LYS A 56 12.97 -18.12 15.46
N GLY A 57 13.43 -19.08 14.66
CA GLY A 57 12.55 -20.03 13.98
C GLY A 57 11.59 -19.34 13.02
N GLU A 58 10.29 -19.65 13.16
CA GLU A 58 9.24 -19.11 12.30
C GLU A 58 8.92 -17.64 12.57
N LYS A 59 9.16 -17.15 13.79
CA LYS A 59 8.92 -15.77 14.17
C LYS A 59 10.20 -14.95 13.99
N ASN A 60 10.27 -14.25 12.88
CA ASN A 60 11.40 -13.41 12.55
C ASN A 60 10.88 -12.02 12.12
N TYR A 61 11.48 -10.96 12.66
CA TYR A 61 11.03 -9.61 12.37
C TYR A 61 11.03 -9.31 10.88
N ALA A 62 12.16 -9.52 10.21
CA ALA A 62 12.27 -9.22 8.79
C ALA A 62 11.35 -10.09 7.93
N LYS A 63 11.26 -11.38 8.23
CA LYS A 63 10.40 -12.31 7.49
C LYS A 63 8.92 -12.09 7.76
N GLY A 64 8.57 -11.44 8.87
CA GLY A 64 7.19 -11.16 9.23
C GLY A 64 6.53 -10.06 8.41
N TRP A 65 7.28 -9.28 7.64
CA TRP A 65 6.72 -8.23 6.79
C TRP A 65 5.90 -8.83 5.66
N THR A 66 4.67 -8.39 5.56
CA THR A 66 3.72 -8.84 4.55
C THR A 66 2.74 -7.71 4.22
N SER A 67 1.84 -7.99 3.32
CA SER A 67 0.83 -7.01 2.92
C SER A 67 -0.53 -7.66 2.75
N LYS A 68 -1.57 -6.85 2.85
CA LYS A 68 -2.92 -7.24 2.47
C LYS A 68 -3.55 -6.14 1.63
N PHE A 69 -4.54 -6.50 0.85
CA PHE A 69 -5.25 -5.61 -0.04
C PHE A 69 -6.75 -5.74 0.21
N GLU A 70 -7.41 -4.61 0.39
CA GLU A 70 -8.84 -4.54 0.62
C GLU A 70 -9.48 -3.59 -0.38
N THR A 71 -10.61 -4.00 -0.97
CA THR A 71 -11.38 -3.16 -1.87
C THR A 71 -12.76 -2.90 -1.31
N GLY A 72 -13.21 -1.66 -1.41
CA GLY A 72 -14.58 -1.27 -1.20
C GLY A 72 -15.20 -0.83 -2.52
N ARG A 73 -16.46 -0.37 -2.47
CA ARG A 73 -17.19 0.05 -3.68
C ARG A 73 -16.48 1.15 -4.46
N LEU A 74 -15.90 2.13 -3.77
CA LEU A 74 -15.18 3.25 -4.36
C LEU A 74 -13.83 3.46 -3.66
N SER A 75 -13.23 2.39 -3.17
CA SER A 75 -11.99 2.45 -2.42
C SER A 75 -11.08 1.29 -2.69
N ALA A 76 -9.79 1.54 -2.57
CA ALA A 76 -8.76 0.51 -2.60
C ALA A 76 -7.76 0.84 -1.48
N GLN A 77 -7.42 -0.15 -0.67
CA GLN A 77 -6.50 0.05 0.44
C GLN A 77 -5.46 -1.06 0.46
N GLY A 78 -4.19 -0.69 0.40
CA GLY A 78 -3.09 -1.58 0.64
C GLY A 78 -2.52 -1.36 2.03
N ILE A 79 -2.27 -2.42 2.76
CA ILE A 79 -1.74 -2.37 4.11
C ILE A 79 -0.48 -3.22 4.16
N ILE A 80 0.62 -2.61 4.63
CA ILE A 80 1.89 -3.28 4.86
C ILE A 80 2.08 -3.39 6.36
N TYR A 81 2.26 -4.60 6.85
CA TYR A 81 2.35 -4.84 8.30
C TYR A 81 3.28 -6.00 8.61
N ASN A 82 3.69 -6.08 9.88
CA ASN A 82 4.48 -7.20 10.37
C ASN A 82 3.56 -8.17 11.13
N LYS A 83 3.38 -9.36 10.59
CA LYS A 83 2.46 -10.38 11.16
C LYS A 83 3.05 -11.12 12.36
N ASP A 84 4.37 -11.27 12.41
CA ASP A 84 5.02 -12.06 13.44
C ASP A 84 5.31 -11.24 14.72
N LEU A 85 5.79 -10.02 14.56
CA LEU A 85 6.18 -9.15 15.67
C LEU A 85 5.59 -7.74 15.49
N PRO A 86 4.26 -7.59 15.57
CA PRO A 86 3.58 -6.33 15.21
C PRO A 86 3.86 -5.16 16.15
N GLY A 87 4.36 -5.42 17.36
CA GLY A 87 4.71 -4.37 18.31
C GLY A 87 6.07 -3.75 18.11
N LEU A 88 6.93 -4.29 17.25
CA LEU A 88 8.29 -3.83 17.06
C LEU A 88 8.50 -2.71 16.03
N PRO A 89 7.73 -2.60 14.94
CA PRO A 89 8.05 -1.66 13.87
C PRO A 89 8.29 -0.23 14.34
N HIS A 90 7.41 0.34 15.15
CA HIS A 90 7.56 1.73 15.60
C HIS A 90 8.73 1.92 16.57
N LEU A 91 9.03 0.91 17.38
CA LEU A 91 10.16 0.96 18.31
C LEU A 91 11.49 0.93 17.59
N LEU A 92 11.60 0.11 16.55
CA LEU A 92 12.83 -0.01 15.77
C LEU A 92 13.01 1.18 14.82
N GLU A 93 11.93 1.74 14.33
CA GLU A 93 11.97 2.89 13.43
C GLU A 93 12.41 4.17 14.13
N LYS A 94 11.83 4.44 15.29
CA LYS A 94 12.03 5.70 16.04
C LYS A 94 12.94 5.59 17.25
N GLY A 95 13.26 4.35 17.65
CA GLY A 95 13.99 4.10 18.88
C GLY A 95 13.06 4.05 20.10
N HIS A 96 13.63 3.79 21.25
CA HIS A 96 12.86 3.66 22.49
C HIS A 96 13.73 3.94 23.73
N ALA A 97 13.09 4.27 24.84
CA ALA A 97 13.75 4.39 26.13
C ALA A 97 14.10 3.00 26.67
N ASN A 98 15.29 2.89 27.24
CA ASN A 98 15.77 1.66 27.84
C ASN A 98 15.29 1.51 29.30
N ARG A 99 15.09 0.27 29.73
CA ARG A 99 14.57 -0.04 31.05
C ARG A 99 15.42 0.55 32.19
N TYR A 100 16.74 0.56 32.04
CA TYR A 100 17.69 0.97 33.06
C TYR A 100 18.38 2.32 32.77
N GLY A 101 17.76 3.14 31.97
CA GLY A 101 18.25 4.46 31.58
C GLY A 101 18.81 4.50 30.17
N GLY A 102 18.89 5.69 29.63
CA GLY A 102 19.33 5.90 28.26
C GLY A 102 18.26 5.59 27.23
N ARG A 103 18.62 5.72 25.97
CA ARG A 103 17.73 5.52 24.84
C ARG A 103 18.44 4.75 23.72
N THR A 104 17.77 3.77 23.15
CA THR A 104 18.21 3.11 21.92
C THR A 104 17.76 3.93 20.73
N ASN A 105 18.69 4.28 19.86
CA ASN A 105 18.39 5.05 18.66
C ASN A 105 17.63 4.20 17.65
N GLY A 106 16.68 4.84 16.95
CA GLY A 106 15.95 4.19 15.88
C GLY A 106 16.81 3.98 14.65
N LYS A 107 16.41 2.98 13.84
CA LYS A 107 17.00 2.72 12.53
C LYS A 107 15.89 2.81 11.48
N PRO A 108 15.74 3.95 10.79
CA PRO A 108 14.68 4.09 9.80
C PRO A 108 14.79 3.05 8.70
N HIS A 109 13.77 2.23 8.57
CA HIS A 109 13.67 1.21 7.52
C HIS A 109 12.30 1.24 6.83
N ILE A 110 11.34 1.95 7.43
CA ILE A 110 9.98 2.15 6.91
C ILE A 110 9.88 3.48 6.18
N ALA A 111 10.37 4.57 6.77
CA ALA A 111 10.26 5.91 6.19
C ALA A 111 10.80 6.03 4.76
N PRO A 112 12.00 5.49 4.43
CA PRO A 112 12.48 5.54 3.05
C PRO A 112 11.57 4.80 2.06
N VAL A 113 10.97 3.69 2.50
CA VAL A 113 10.04 2.92 1.67
C VAL A 113 8.72 3.67 1.52
N GLU A 114 8.24 4.29 2.59
CA GLU A 114 7.01 5.09 2.57
C GLU A 114 7.11 6.22 1.54
N ASP A 115 8.21 6.97 1.54
CA ASP A 115 8.44 8.04 0.57
C ASP A 115 8.43 7.51 -0.87
N LYS A 116 9.08 6.40 -1.11
CA LYS A 116 9.11 5.76 -2.42
C LYS A 116 7.74 5.23 -2.84
N ILE A 117 6.98 4.65 -1.91
CA ILE A 117 5.62 4.16 -2.17
C ILE A 117 4.71 5.30 -2.60
N ILE A 118 4.77 6.45 -1.94
CA ILE A 118 3.98 7.62 -2.29
C ILE A 118 4.30 8.07 -3.72
N GLU A 119 5.58 8.14 -4.07
CA GLU A 119 6.01 8.50 -5.42
C GLU A 119 5.57 7.47 -6.45
N ASP A 120 5.82 6.19 -6.21
CA ASP A 120 5.47 5.11 -7.13
C ASP A 120 3.96 4.98 -7.30
N PHE A 121 3.19 5.14 -6.23
CA PHE A 121 1.74 5.09 -6.28
C PHE A 121 1.17 6.22 -7.13
N THR A 122 1.68 7.44 -6.95
CA THR A 122 1.28 8.59 -7.74
C THR A 122 1.52 8.35 -9.23
N LYS A 123 2.68 7.83 -9.59
CA LYS A 123 3.02 7.51 -10.98
C LYS A 123 2.12 6.42 -11.56
N GLU A 124 1.85 5.36 -10.81
CA GLU A 124 1.00 4.26 -11.27
C GLU A 124 -0.45 4.69 -11.45
N VAL A 125 -0.97 5.54 -10.57
CA VAL A 125 -2.32 6.09 -10.69
C VAL A 125 -2.42 7.01 -11.90
N GLU A 126 -1.42 7.86 -12.15
CA GLU A 126 -1.39 8.73 -13.33
C GLU A 126 -1.41 7.94 -14.62
N LYS A 127 -0.72 6.81 -14.68
CA LYS A 127 -0.76 5.91 -15.84
C LYS A 127 -2.11 5.23 -16.00
N ALA A 128 -2.80 4.99 -14.91
CA ALA A 128 -4.07 4.26 -14.90
C ALA A 128 -5.27 5.11 -15.30
N ILE A 129 -5.14 6.42 -15.22
CA ILE A 129 -6.19 7.38 -15.57
C ILE A 129 -6.10 7.83 -17.08
#